data_b9521f40acff056760d38d17ee2a99dc
#
_entry.id   b9521f40acff056760d38d17ee2a99dc
#
_cell.length_a   1.000
_cell.length_b   1.000
_cell.length_c   1.000
_cell.angle_alpha   90.00
_cell.angle_beta   90.00
_cell.angle_gamma   90.00
#
_symmetry.space_group_name_H-M   'P 1'
#
loop_
_entity.id
_entity.type
_entity.pdbx_description
1 polymer ?
#
loop_
_entity_poly.entity_id
_entity_poly.type
_entity_poly.pdbx_seq_one_letter_code
_entity_poly.pdbx_strand_id
1 'polypeptide(L)'
;MDFFYPNFINDFWRIVGLVFYGDREHFVVRGEKRFDRERIVDFCQKKGIALFDTATEVRRLQDNASDKFLEVVTPTDLPALLARIPACRAVVTTGQKAADVLAGAFGCPAPPVGGSVGIVIPTAPSPAGFCPNGGISPSVFSPTNGARQLDFYRMPSTSRAYPLPLEKKAEAYRHMFSALGLL
;
A
#
# COMPACT_ATOMS: atom_id res chain seq x y z
N MET A 1 7.86 -13.76 8.92
CA MET A 1 8.54 -12.95 7.88
C MET A 1 9.12 -11.71 8.56
N ASP A 2 10.41 -11.45 8.40
CA ASP A 2 11.07 -10.41 9.20
C ASP A 2 10.86 -8.98 8.69
N PHE A 3 10.50 -8.81 7.41
CA PHE A 3 10.16 -7.55 6.76
C PHE A 3 9.49 -7.79 5.39
N PHE A 4 8.86 -6.75 4.80
CA PHE A 4 8.16 -6.86 3.52
C PHE A 4 9.14 -6.88 2.34
N TYR A 5 8.80 -7.62 1.27
CA TYR A 5 9.61 -7.84 0.07
C TYR A 5 11.00 -8.42 0.34
N PRO A 6 11.13 -9.47 1.17
CA PRO A 6 12.44 -10.05 1.51
C PRO A 6 13.04 -10.84 0.34
N ASN A 7 12.24 -11.24 -0.64
CA ASN A 7 12.69 -12.02 -1.76
C ASN A 7 13.66 -11.22 -2.65
N PHE A 8 14.91 -11.66 -2.71
CA PHE A 8 15.99 -10.97 -3.43
C PHE A 8 15.76 -10.85 -4.96
N ILE A 9 14.90 -11.68 -5.53
CA ILE A 9 14.49 -11.57 -6.95
C ILE A 9 13.34 -10.58 -7.18
N ASN A 10 12.76 -9.97 -6.12
CA ASN A 10 11.82 -8.87 -6.25
C ASN A 10 12.56 -7.54 -6.38
N ASP A 11 12.07 -6.64 -7.22
CA ASP A 11 12.74 -5.38 -7.53
C ASP A 11 12.35 -4.22 -6.59
N PHE A 12 11.42 -4.40 -5.63
CA PHE A 12 10.89 -3.30 -4.82
C PHE A 12 12.00 -2.45 -4.17
N TRP A 13 12.90 -3.07 -3.42
CA TRP A 13 13.97 -2.34 -2.74
C TRP A 13 15.03 -1.79 -3.70
N ARG A 14 15.20 -2.37 -4.89
CA ARG A 14 16.05 -1.80 -5.95
C ARG A 14 15.43 -0.57 -6.58
N ILE A 15 14.10 -0.57 -6.78
CA ILE A 15 13.34 0.60 -7.24
C ILE A 15 13.48 1.73 -6.23
N VAL A 16 13.25 1.45 -4.94
CA VAL A 16 13.38 2.44 -3.86
C VAL A 16 14.81 2.98 -3.78
N GLY A 17 15.82 2.12 -3.88
CA GLY A 17 17.23 2.53 -3.91
C GLY A 17 17.55 3.49 -5.07
N LEU A 18 17.10 3.15 -6.29
CA LEU A 18 17.26 4.03 -7.46
C LEU A 18 16.54 5.38 -7.30
N VAL A 19 15.34 5.38 -6.71
CA VAL A 19 14.54 6.58 -6.59
C VAL A 19 15.12 7.56 -5.58
N PHE A 20 15.50 7.08 -4.39
CA PHE A 20 15.92 7.94 -3.28
C PHE A 20 17.43 8.20 -3.22
N TYR A 21 18.24 7.28 -3.76
CA TYR A 21 19.71 7.33 -3.62
C TYR A 21 20.46 7.27 -4.95
N GLY A 22 19.75 7.02 -6.07
CA GLY A 22 20.39 6.82 -7.37
C GLY A 22 21.17 5.49 -7.48
N ASP A 23 21.03 4.61 -6.50
CA ASP A 23 21.75 3.35 -6.40
C ASP A 23 20.78 2.17 -6.19
N ARG A 24 20.70 1.28 -7.17
CA ARG A 24 19.85 0.09 -7.11
C ARG A 24 20.27 -0.92 -6.04
N GLU A 25 21.52 -0.89 -5.63
CA GLU A 25 22.08 -1.82 -4.64
C GLU A 25 22.13 -1.21 -3.23
N HIS A 26 21.60 0.00 -3.03
CA HIS A 26 21.63 0.73 -1.76
C HIS A 26 21.15 -0.11 -0.56
N PHE A 27 20.12 -0.91 -0.74
CA PHE A 27 19.56 -1.78 0.29
C PHE A 27 20.06 -3.21 0.24
N VAL A 28 21.05 -3.52 -0.58
CA VAL A 28 21.64 -4.86 -0.69
C VAL A 28 22.84 -4.98 0.25
N VAL A 29 22.93 -6.10 0.95
CA VAL A 29 24.14 -6.41 1.74
C VAL A 29 25.26 -6.77 0.77
N ARG A 30 26.38 -6.05 0.87
CA ARG A 30 27.51 -6.21 -0.04
C ARG A 30 28.05 -7.65 -0.03
N GLY A 31 28.10 -8.25 -1.20
CA GLY A 31 28.60 -9.63 -1.37
C GLY A 31 27.56 -10.72 -1.07
N GLU A 32 26.35 -10.36 -0.71
CA GLU A 32 25.27 -11.30 -0.38
C GLU A 32 24.03 -11.12 -1.26
N LYS A 33 23.25 -12.20 -1.41
CA LYS A 33 21.97 -12.17 -2.13
C LYS A 33 20.81 -11.93 -1.16
N ARG A 34 20.92 -10.88 -0.35
CA ARG A 34 19.86 -10.46 0.58
C ARG A 34 19.83 -8.95 0.75
N PHE A 35 18.71 -8.45 1.21
CA PHE A 35 18.54 -7.05 1.57
C PHE A 35 18.95 -6.77 3.02
N ASP A 36 19.40 -5.55 3.27
CA ASP A 36 19.75 -5.03 4.59
C ASP A 36 18.47 -4.58 5.31
N ARG A 37 17.97 -5.44 6.21
CA ARG A 37 16.74 -5.20 6.97
C ARG A 37 16.82 -3.93 7.82
N GLU A 38 17.94 -3.70 8.49
CA GLU A 38 18.07 -2.57 9.42
C GLU A 38 18.02 -1.24 8.64
N ARG A 39 18.73 -1.17 7.54
CA ARG A 39 18.71 0.00 6.65
C ARG A 39 17.32 0.26 6.06
N ILE A 40 16.59 -0.80 5.70
CA ILE A 40 15.22 -0.71 5.21
C ILE A 40 14.27 -0.17 6.28
N VAL A 41 14.35 -0.70 7.50
CA VAL A 41 13.50 -0.26 8.62
C VAL A 41 13.76 1.21 8.95
N ASP A 42 15.02 1.60 9.07
CA ASP A 42 15.43 2.99 9.30
C ASP A 42 14.90 3.93 8.20
N PHE A 43 15.04 3.53 6.94
CA PHE A 43 14.50 4.26 5.80
C PHE A 43 12.97 4.44 5.88
N CYS A 44 12.24 3.35 6.12
CA CYS A 44 10.78 3.40 6.22
C CYS A 44 10.31 4.32 7.36
N GLN A 45 10.97 4.25 8.52
CA GLN A 45 10.67 5.11 9.67
C GLN A 45 10.94 6.59 9.35
N LYS A 46 12.09 6.92 8.75
CA LYS A 46 12.46 8.29 8.39
C LYS A 46 11.55 8.90 7.33
N LYS A 47 11.07 8.08 6.40
CA LYS A 47 10.19 8.53 5.29
C LYS A 47 8.70 8.41 5.59
N GLY A 48 8.31 7.84 6.74
CA GLY A 48 6.91 7.63 7.09
C GLY A 48 6.22 6.62 6.16
N ILE A 49 6.94 5.59 5.71
CA ILE A 49 6.42 4.53 4.84
C ILE A 49 6.06 3.31 5.69
N ALA A 50 4.79 2.94 5.69
CA ALA A 50 4.30 1.69 6.26
C ALA A 50 4.02 0.68 5.15
N LEU A 51 4.32 -0.59 5.39
CA LEU A 51 4.06 -1.69 4.46
C LEU A 51 3.11 -2.68 5.12
N PHE A 52 2.18 -3.22 4.35
CA PHE A 52 1.26 -4.25 4.80
C PHE A 52 0.77 -5.10 3.62
N ASP A 53 0.38 -6.35 3.88
CA ASP A 53 -0.20 -7.22 2.86
C ASP A 53 -1.70 -6.92 2.67
N THR A 54 -2.20 -7.11 1.46
CA THR A 54 -3.62 -6.90 1.13
C THR A 54 -4.53 -8.01 1.66
N ALA A 55 -3.96 -9.10 2.16
CA ALA A 55 -4.67 -10.22 2.74
C ALA A 55 -3.90 -10.76 3.94
N THR A 56 -4.63 -11.16 4.98
CA THR A 56 -4.09 -11.84 6.16
C THR A 56 -4.04 -13.35 5.97
N GLU A 57 -4.89 -13.88 5.10
CA GLU A 57 -4.91 -15.30 4.75
C GLU A 57 -5.11 -15.48 3.26
N VAL A 58 -4.29 -16.33 2.66
CA VAL A 58 -4.34 -16.66 1.23
C VAL A 58 -4.21 -18.17 1.03
N ARG A 59 -4.89 -18.68 0.00
CA ARG A 59 -4.76 -20.05 -0.46
C ARG A 59 -4.05 -20.09 -1.81
N ARG A 60 -3.02 -20.89 -1.93
CA ARG A 60 -2.37 -21.15 -3.21
C ARG A 60 -3.12 -22.27 -3.94
N LEU A 61 -3.64 -21.96 -5.13
CA LEU A 61 -4.37 -22.94 -5.96
C LEU A 61 -3.42 -23.83 -6.77
N GLN A 62 -2.18 -23.39 -6.94
CA GLN A 62 -1.11 -24.14 -7.62
C GLN A 62 0.22 -23.93 -6.92
N ASP A 63 1.13 -24.87 -7.08
CA ASP A 63 2.47 -24.86 -6.44
C ASP A 63 3.46 -23.92 -7.15
N ASN A 64 3.02 -22.70 -7.48
CA ASN A 64 3.85 -21.67 -8.09
C ASN A 64 3.69 -20.30 -7.37
N ALA A 65 4.67 -19.44 -7.54
CA ALA A 65 4.73 -18.13 -6.88
C ALA A 65 3.94 -17.03 -7.60
N SER A 66 3.12 -17.37 -8.61
CA SER A 66 2.35 -16.38 -9.37
C SER A 66 1.11 -15.95 -8.61
N ASP A 67 0.90 -14.64 -8.49
CA ASP A 67 -0.30 -14.05 -7.86
C ASP A 67 -1.60 -14.42 -8.59
N LYS A 68 -1.51 -14.88 -9.85
CA LYS A 68 -2.65 -15.34 -10.65
C LYS A 68 -3.38 -16.53 -10.00
N PHE A 69 -2.65 -17.39 -9.26
CA PHE A 69 -3.17 -18.56 -8.59
C PHE A 69 -3.30 -18.38 -7.07
N LEU A 70 -3.31 -17.14 -6.62
CA LEU A 70 -3.52 -16.78 -5.23
C LEU A 70 -4.99 -16.42 -4.99
N GLU A 71 -5.68 -17.22 -4.19
CA GLU A 71 -7.02 -16.92 -3.69
C GLU A 71 -6.89 -16.16 -2.36
N VAL A 72 -7.52 -14.99 -2.27
CA VAL A 72 -7.61 -14.25 -1.01
C VAL A 72 -8.72 -14.88 -0.19
N VAL A 73 -8.38 -15.48 0.93
CA VAL A 73 -9.35 -16.08 1.87
C VAL A 73 -9.85 -15.01 2.83
N THR A 74 -8.93 -14.29 3.46
CA THR A 74 -9.26 -13.22 4.40
C THR A 74 -8.53 -11.94 3.96
N PRO A 75 -9.27 -10.95 3.40
CA PRO A 75 -8.69 -9.65 3.09
C PRO A 75 -8.29 -8.92 4.38
N THR A 76 -7.30 -8.03 4.25
CA THR A 76 -6.92 -7.13 5.35
C THR A 76 -8.06 -6.17 5.67
N ASP A 77 -8.38 -6.00 6.96
CA ASP A 77 -9.29 -4.95 7.43
C ASP A 77 -8.61 -3.58 7.28
N LEU A 78 -8.79 -2.97 6.10
CA LEU A 78 -8.19 -1.68 5.76
C LEU A 78 -8.68 -0.53 6.64
N PRO A 79 -9.98 -0.40 6.95
CA PRO A 79 -10.46 0.61 7.90
C PRO A 79 -9.76 0.52 9.26
N ALA A 80 -9.68 -0.65 9.85
CA ALA A 80 -9.00 -0.86 11.12
C ALA A 80 -7.49 -0.55 11.03
N LEU A 81 -6.83 -0.96 9.93
CA LEU A 81 -5.43 -0.65 9.71
C LEU A 81 -5.18 0.86 9.58
N LEU A 82 -6.00 1.56 8.78
CA LEU A 82 -5.88 2.99 8.54
C LEU A 82 -6.24 3.82 9.79
N ALA A 83 -7.09 3.32 10.67
CA ALA A 83 -7.37 3.95 11.97
C ALA A 83 -6.13 4.01 12.88
N ARG A 84 -5.21 3.04 12.75
CA ARG A 84 -3.95 2.99 13.51
C ARG A 84 -2.90 3.99 13.02
N ILE A 85 -3.05 4.48 11.78
CA ILE A 85 -2.12 5.42 11.12
C ILE A 85 -2.86 6.67 10.62
N PRO A 86 -3.39 7.51 11.53
CA PRO A 86 -4.26 8.63 11.17
C PRO A 86 -3.57 9.69 10.28
N ALA A 87 -2.25 9.78 10.31
CA ALA A 87 -1.46 10.68 9.46
C ALA A 87 -1.20 10.15 8.04
N CYS A 88 -1.64 8.94 7.70
CA CYS A 88 -1.48 8.38 6.35
C CYS A 88 -2.21 9.27 5.32
N ARG A 89 -1.55 9.66 4.25
CA ARG A 89 -2.09 10.53 3.19
C ARG A 89 -2.37 9.77 1.90
N ALA A 90 -1.72 8.64 1.69
CA ALA A 90 -1.87 7.85 0.49
C ALA A 90 -1.77 6.35 0.79
N VAL A 91 -2.50 5.56 0.02
CA VAL A 91 -2.39 4.10 -0.02
C VAL A 91 -1.86 3.71 -1.40
N VAL A 92 -0.81 2.92 -1.42
CA VAL A 92 -0.11 2.54 -2.65
C VAL A 92 -0.13 1.03 -2.83
N THR A 93 -0.61 0.57 -3.98
CA THR A 93 -0.57 -0.84 -4.36
C THR A 93 0.48 -1.11 -5.42
N THR A 94 1.12 -2.28 -5.34
CA THR A 94 2.08 -2.75 -6.33
C THR A 94 1.49 -3.91 -7.13
N GLY A 95 1.13 -3.64 -8.37
CA GLY A 95 0.55 -4.65 -9.29
C GLY A 95 -0.98 -4.72 -9.27
N GLN A 96 -1.52 -5.59 -10.14
CA GLN A 96 -2.96 -5.67 -10.40
C GLN A 96 -3.75 -6.22 -9.23
N LYS A 97 -3.33 -7.38 -8.69
CA LYS A 97 -4.09 -8.09 -7.66
C LYS A 97 -4.33 -7.24 -6.41
N ALA A 98 -3.29 -6.55 -5.95
CA ALA A 98 -3.40 -5.65 -4.81
C ALA A 98 -4.33 -4.47 -5.11
N ALA A 99 -4.27 -3.91 -6.34
CA ALA A 99 -5.15 -2.83 -6.73
C ALA A 99 -6.62 -3.26 -6.78
N ASP A 100 -6.91 -4.45 -7.30
CA ASP A 100 -8.28 -4.97 -7.37
C ASP A 100 -8.88 -5.20 -5.97
N VAL A 101 -8.09 -5.74 -5.04
CA VAL A 101 -8.51 -5.94 -3.65
C VAL A 101 -8.85 -4.60 -2.98
N LEU A 102 -7.98 -3.60 -3.13
CA LEU A 102 -8.22 -2.28 -2.53
C LEU A 102 -9.38 -1.55 -3.20
N ALA A 103 -9.47 -1.59 -4.53
CA ALA A 103 -10.57 -0.98 -5.28
C ALA A 103 -11.92 -1.54 -4.83
N GLY A 104 -12.01 -2.87 -4.64
CA GLY A 104 -13.19 -3.52 -4.07
C GLY A 104 -13.50 -3.06 -2.63
N ALA A 105 -12.48 -2.98 -1.78
CA ALA A 105 -12.64 -2.55 -0.39
C ALA A 105 -13.08 -1.08 -0.26
N PHE A 106 -12.62 -0.20 -1.15
CA PHE A 106 -13.00 1.22 -1.15
C PHE A 106 -14.24 1.53 -2.00
N GLY A 107 -14.77 0.56 -2.74
CA GLY A 107 -15.92 0.76 -3.64
C GLY A 107 -15.62 1.74 -4.78
N CYS A 108 -14.39 1.78 -5.27
CA CYS A 108 -13.95 2.66 -6.35
C CYS A 108 -13.30 1.87 -7.49
N PRO A 109 -13.18 2.44 -8.70
CA PRO A 109 -12.42 1.82 -9.77
C PRO A 109 -10.92 1.83 -9.42
N ALA A 110 -10.20 0.76 -9.82
CA ALA A 110 -8.75 0.75 -9.69
C ALA A 110 -8.11 1.81 -10.59
N PRO A 111 -7.15 2.61 -10.10
CA PRO A 111 -6.46 3.60 -10.92
C PRO A 111 -5.73 2.95 -12.10
N PRO A 112 -5.41 3.70 -13.17
CA PRO A 112 -4.48 3.24 -14.20
C PRO A 112 -3.09 3.00 -13.60
N VAL A 113 -2.29 2.14 -14.24
CA VAL A 113 -0.91 1.88 -13.79
C VAL A 113 -0.09 3.16 -13.81
N GLY A 114 0.54 3.50 -12.69
CA GLY A 114 1.27 4.75 -12.48
C GLY A 114 0.38 5.95 -12.11
N GLY A 115 -0.94 5.76 -12.01
CA GLY A 115 -1.89 6.81 -11.67
C GLY A 115 -2.46 6.68 -10.25
N SER A 116 -3.32 7.64 -9.90
CA SER A 116 -4.03 7.69 -8.61
C SER A 116 -5.49 8.12 -8.77
N VAL A 117 -6.28 7.87 -7.73
CA VAL A 117 -7.64 8.36 -7.54
C VAL A 117 -7.82 8.78 -6.08
N GLY A 118 -8.51 9.88 -5.86
CA GLY A 118 -8.89 10.30 -4.51
C GLY A 118 -9.96 9.37 -3.95
N ILE A 119 -9.79 8.92 -2.73
CA ILE A 119 -10.77 8.10 -1.99
C ILE A 119 -11.13 8.79 -0.68
N VAL A 120 -12.37 8.60 -0.25
CA VAL A 120 -12.87 9.10 1.02
C VAL A 120 -13.13 7.90 1.92
N ILE A 121 -12.46 7.87 3.06
CA ILE A 121 -12.70 6.84 4.07
C ILE A 121 -13.43 7.44 5.27
N PRO A 122 -14.46 6.77 5.79
CA PRO A 122 -15.09 7.21 7.04
C PRO A 122 -14.05 7.10 8.15
N THR A 123 -13.84 8.17 8.90
CA THR A 123 -13.21 8.07 10.22
C THR A 123 -14.19 7.33 11.12
N ALA A 124 -13.70 6.30 11.83
CA ALA A 124 -14.52 5.60 12.81
C ALA A 124 -15.21 6.64 13.71
N PRO A 125 -16.52 6.48 14.02
CA PRO A 125 -17.15 7.35 14.96
C PRO A 125 -16.36 7.28 16.27
N SER A 126 -15.94 8.43 16.79
CA SER A 126 -15.55 8.53 18.20
C SER A 126 -16.60 7.77 19.01
N PRO A 127 -16.23 6.95 20.02
CA PRO A 127 -17.22 6.27 20.82
C PRO A 127 -18.18 7.35 21.34
N ALA A 128 -19.36 7.40 20.73
CA ALA A 128 -20.39 8.34 21.08
C ALA A 128 -20.74 8.10 22.54
N GLY A 129 -20.63 9.14 23.36
CA GLY A 129 -21.10 9.12 24.70
C GLY A 129 -22.53 8.60 24.69
N PHE A 130 -22.79 7.61 25.53
CA PHE A 130 -24.10 7.04 25.81
C PHE A 130 -25.07 8.17 26.17
N CYS A 131 -25.96 8.54 25.24
CA CYS A 131 -27.09 9.40 25.54
C CYS A 131 -28.27 8.51 25.96
N PRO A 132 -28.72 8.56 27.24
CA PRO A 132 -29.85 7.77 27.72
C PRO A 132 -31.16 8.51 27.42
N ASN A 133 -31.58 8.68 26.19
CA ASN A 133 -32.96 9.02 25.88
C ASN A 133 -33.27 8.70 24.41
N GLY A 134 -34.18 7.73 24.24
CA GLY A 134 -34.63 7.27 22.94
C GLY A 134 -35.38 8.35 22.16
N GLY A 135 -34.93 8.57 20.92
CA GLY A 135 -35.60 9.36 19.94
C GLY A 135 -34.97 9.07 18.61
N ILE A 136 -35.59 8.22 17.79
CA ILE A 136 -35.21 7.99 16.39
C ILE A 136 -35.68 9.19 15.59
N SER A 137 -34.77 10.07 15.21
CA SER A 137 -35.03 11.10 14.23
C SER A 137 -34.24 10.76 12.95
N PRO A 138 -34.84 10.72 11.75
CA PRO A 138 -34.12 10.53 10.50
C PRO A 138 -33.43 11.85 10.15
N SER A 139 -32.27 12.11 10.70
CA SER A 139 -31.49 13.28 10.33
C SER A 139 -30.59 12.99 9.16
N VAL A 140 -30.97 13.60 8.05
CA VAL A 140 -30.15 14.11 6.94
C VAL A 140 -28.64 13.87 7.14
N PHE A 141 -28.08 13.04 6.28
CA PHE A 141 -26.65 12.82 6.15
C PHE A 141 -25.97 14.14 5.73
N SER A 142 -25.49 14.89 6.68
CA SER A 142 -24.58 16.01 6.41
C SER A 142 -23.13 15.49 6.35
N PRO A 143 -22.40 15.69 5.25
CA PRO A 143 -21.08 15.08 5.03
C PRO A 143 -19.93 15.87 5.66
N THR A 144 -20.04 16.39 6.87
CA THR A 144 -19.03 17.28 7.46
C THR A 144 -18.37 16.82 8.75
N ASN A 145 -18.63 15.64 9.27
CA ASN A 145 -17.94 15.16 10.46
C ASN A 145 -17.33 13.77 10.21
N GLY A 146 -16.00 13.73 9.99
CA GLY A 146 -15.21 12.54 10.16
C GLY A 146 -14.85 11.73 8.90
N ALA A 147 -14.86 12.34 7.73
CA ALA A 147 -14.32 11.69 6.51
C ALA A 147 -12.88 12.14 6.25
N ARG A 148 -11.99 11.20 5.96
CA ARG A 148 -10.59 11.45 5.59
C ARG A 148 -10.37 11.17 4.11
N GLN A 149 -9.79 12.13 3.41
CA GLN A 149 -9.41 11.96 2.01
C GLN A 149 -8.01 11.37 1.94
N LEU A 150 -7.82 10.37 1.09
CA LEU A 150 -6.54 9.74 0.76
C LEU A 150 -6.38 9.63 -0.74
N ASP A 151 -5.14 9.60 -1.20
CA ASP A 151 -4.81 9.22 -2.56
C ASP A 151 -4.58 7.72 -2.66
N PHE A 152 -5.28 7.06 -3.57
CA PHE A 152 -5.06 5.66 -3.89
C PHE A 152 -4.24 5.53 -5.16
N TYR A 153 -3.00 5.06 -5.05
CA TYR A 153 -2.07 4.85 -6.16
C TYR A 153 -2.02 3.37 -6.56
N ARG A 154 -1.96 3.14 -7.88
CA ARG A 154 -1.63 1.83 -8.44
C ARG A 154 -0.31 1.90 -9.18
N MET A 155 0.73 1.27 -8.64
CA MET A 155 2.06 1.24 -9.22
C MET A 155 2.30 -0.03 -10.05
N PRO A 156 3.25 0.00 -11.02
CA PRO A 156 3.67 -1.21 -11.72
C PRO A 156 4.11 -2.28 -10.73
N SER A 157 3.86 -3.54 -11.07
CA SER A 157 4.35 -4.66 -10.26
C SER A 157 5.87 -4.64 -10.13
N THR A 158 6.36 -4.90 -8.92
CA THR A 158 7.79 -5.01 -8.63
C THR A 158 8.37 -6.40 -8.91
N SER A 159 7.53 -7.34 -9.34
CA SER A 159 7.98 -8.64 -9.81
C SER A 159 8.88 -8.51 -11.04
N ARG A 160 9.95 -9.29 -11.12
CA ARG A 160 10.78 -9.37 -12.32
C ARG A 160 10.06 -10.02 -13.51
N ALA A 161 9.03 -10.80 -13.26
CA ALA A 161 8.19 -11.36 -14.31
C ALA A 161 7.28 -10.32 -14.99
N TYR A 162 7.11 -9.13 -14.37
CA TYR A 162 6.35 -8.04 -14.98
C TYR A 162 7.18 -7.39 -16.10
N PRO A 163 6.65 -7.31 -17.35
CA PRO A 163 7.41 -6.95 -18.54
C PRO A 163 7.68 -5.44 -18.65
N LEU A 164 8.30 -4.86 -17.64
CA LEU A 164 8.72 -3.47 -17.60
C LEU A 164 10.14 -3.38 -17.02
N PRO A 165 11.09 -2.70 -17.70
CA PRO A 165 12.45 -2.51 -17.20
C PRO A 165 12.49 -1.84 -15.84
N LEU A 166 13.52 -2.13 -15.03
CA LEU A 166 13.68 -1.60 -13.68
C LEU A 166 13.67 -0.06 -13.66
N GLU A 167 14.35 0.57 -14.61
CA GLU A 167 14.45 2.02 -14.75
C GLU A 167 13.08 2.66 -15.02
N LYS A 168 12.26 2.01 -15.86
CA LYS A 168 10.89 2.47 -16.12
C LYS A 168 9.95 2.29 -14.93
N LYS A 169 10.12 1.20 -14.18
CA LYS A 169 9.44 1.05 -12.89
C LYS A 169 9.86 2.18 -11.95
N ALA A 170 11.17 2.42 -11.80
CA ALA A 170 11.71 3.46 -10.91
C ALA A 170 11.21 4.87 -11.30
N GLU A 171 11.09 5.17 -12.60
CA GLU A 171 10.53 6.43 -13.09
C GLU A 171 9.08 6.64 -12.60
N ALA A 172 8.22 5.63 -12.75
CA ALA A 172 6.83 5.69 -12.26
C ALA A 172 6.78 5.90 -10.73
N TYR A 173 7.58 5.15 -9.97
CA TYR A 173 7.66 5.31 -8.51
C TYR A 173 8.22 6.68 -8.11
N ARG A 174 9.17 7.23 -8.85
CA ARG A 174 9.71 8.58 -8.62
C ARG A 174 8.62 9.64 -8.75
N HIS A 175 7.80 9.57 -9.79
CA HIS A 175 6.68 10.49 -9.98
C HIS A 175 5.71 10.45 -8.79
N MET A 176 5.33 9.26 -8.34
CA MET A 176 4.47 9.07 -7.17
C MET A 176 5.10 9.65 -5.90
N PHE A 177 6.35 9.29 -5.58
CA PHE A 177 7.01 9.77 -4.36
C PHE A 177 7.22 11.29 -4.38
N SER A 178 7.48 11.87 -5.57
CA SER A 178 7.56 13.32 -5.75
C SER A 178 6.21 13.99 -5.51
N ALA A 179 5.12 13.44 -6.06
CA ALA A 179 3.76 13.95 -5.83
C ALA A 179 3.35 13.90 -4.35
N LEU A 180 3.84 12.90 -3.61
CA LEU A 180 3.63 12.76 -2.16
C LEU A 180 4.56 13.65 -1.30
N GLY A 181 5.52 14.36 -1.93
CA GLY A 181 6.50 15.21 -1.23
C GLY A 181 7.51 14.44 -0.39
N LEU A 182 7.88 13.22 -0.81
CA LEU A 182 8.82 12.34 -0.09
C LEU A 182 10.25 12.39 -0.65
N LEU A 183 10.44 12.99 -1.83
CA LEU A 183 11.76 13.19 -2.46
C LEU A 183 12.38 14.50 -2.08
#